data_4c3108b98dfb6c0af913584b5c18d589
#
_entry.id   4c3108b98dfb6c0af913584b5c18d589
#
_cell.length_a   1.000
_cell.length_b   1.000
_cell.length_c   1.000
_cell.angle_alpha   90.00
_cell.angle_beta   90.00
_cell.angle_gamma   90.00
#
_symmetry.space_group_name_H-M   'P 1'
#
loop_
_entity.id
_entity.type
_entity.pdbx_description
1 polymer ?
#
loop_
_entity_poly.entity_id
_entity_poly.type
_entity_poly.pdbx_seq_one_letter_code
_entity_poly.pdbx_strand_id
1 'polypeptide(L)'
;MSSRVVSKVGSIFFMFAIFVIVMAVIFVLTKDFVVPQMALENIGAMEGWRRLWLMMQAEKISYAGYIGMKIALAMGAAIILGIVGFILALIIFIPAAGVAIAVVFAGKTAGLEWTAYTITLAVVAGCILLVAFLLLIAMISVPVIIFFPAYSIYFFAARYPALSAVLYPAPPAPLIAPAAFSPPNEPPPLPPAPAPIG
;
A
#
# COMPACT_ATOMS: atom_id res chain seq x y z
N MET A 1 -34.96 -16.35 -25.46
CA MET A 1 -34.75 -16.00 -24.04
C MET A 1 -35.44 -14.66 -23.81
N SER A 2 -36.47 -14.58 -22.93
CA SER A 2 -37.34 -13.39 -22.84
C SER A 2 -36.54 -12.18 -22.36
N SER A 3 -36.73 -11.01 -22.99
CA SER A 3 -36.12 -9.73 -22.63
C SER A 3 -36.26 -9.39 -21.16
N ARG A 4 -37.31 -9.82 -20.50
CA ARG A 4 -37.55 -9.68 -19.06
C ARG A 4 -36.56 -10.47 -18.19
N VAL A 5 -36.09 -11.63 -18.63
CA VAL A 5 -35.10 -12.44 -17.89
C VAL A 5 -33.75 -11.78 -17.97
N VAL A 6 -33.36 -11.30 -19.15
CA VAL A 6 -32.08 -10.57 -19.34
C VAL A 6 -32.03 -9.28 -18.49
N SER A 7 -33.14 -8.52 -18.47
CA SER A 7 -33.23 -7.30 -17.62
C SER A 7 -33.14 -7.61 -16.14
N LYS A 8 -33.80 -8.65 -15.63
CA LYS A 8 -33.72 -9.05 -14.21
C LYS A 8 -32.33 -9.53 -13.82
N VAL A 9 -31.67 -10.32 -14.67
CA VAL A 9 -30.29 -10.76 -14.44
C VAL A 9 -29.33 -9.57 -14.41
N GLY A 10 -29.50 -8.61 -15.34
CA GLY A 10 -28.72 -7.38 -15.36
C GLY A 10 -28.90 -6.54 -14.09
N SER A 11 -30.14 -6.40 -13.60
CA SER A 11 -30.42 -5.67 -12.35
C SER A 11 -29.79 -6.33 -11.13
N ILE A 12 -29.84 -7.66 -11.03
CA ILE A 12 -29.22 -8.39 -9.91
C ILE A 12 -27.70 -8.22 -9.96
N PHE A 13 -27.11 -8.35 -11.14
CA PHE A 13 -25.66 -8.15 -11.31
C PHE A 13 -25.23 -6.72 -10.94
N PHE A 14 -26.00 -5.71 -11.34
CA PHE A 14 -25.75 -4.32 -11.00
C PHE A 14 -25.86 -4.05 -9.49
N MET A 15 -26.90 -4.57 -8.82
CA MET A 15 -27.02 -4.46 -7.36
C MET A 15 -25.86 -5.16 -6.65
N PHE A 16 -25.46 -6.33 -7.12
CA PHE A 16 -24.31 -7.06 -6.56
C PHE A 16 -23.00 -6.27 -6.73
N ALA A 17 -22.80 -5.67 -7.91
CA ALA A 17 -21.63 -4.82 -8.17
C ALA A 17 -21.58 -3.61 -7.22
N ILE A 18 -22.72 -2.92 -7.02
CA ILE A 18 -22.82 -1.81 -6.05
C ILE A 18 -22.48 -2.30 -4.64
N PHE A 19 -23.05 -3.42 -4.22
CA PHE A 19 -22.79 -4.00 -2.90
C PHE A 19 -21.29 -4.29 -2.70
N VAL A 20 -20.63 -4.90 -3.68
CA VAL A 20 -19.19 -5.18 -3.65
C VAL A 20 -18.38 -3.89 -3.55
N ILE A 21 -18.73 -2.85 -4.32
CA ILE A 21 -18.06 -1.54 -4.27
C ILE A 21 -18.21 -0.92 -2.88
N VAL A 22 -19.41 -0.91 -2.31
CA VAL A 22 -19.65 -0.35 -0.97
C VAL A 22 -18.83 -1.09 0.08
N MET A 23 -18.83 -2.44 0.04
CA MET A 23 -18.05 -3.26 0.96
C MET A 23 -16.54 -3.01 0.80
N ALA A 24 -16.06 -2.85 -0.42
CA ALA A 24 -14.66 -2.52 -0.69
C ALA A 24 -14.27 -1.15 -0.12
N VAL A 25 -15.13 -0.13 -0.27
CA VAL A 25 -14.90 1.20 0.31
C VAL A 25 -14.87 1.14 1.83
N ILE A 26 -15.84 0.46 2.45
CA ILE A 26 -15.87 0.26 3.92
C ILE A 26 -14.59 -0.44 4.39
N PHE A 27 -14.17 -1.50 3.71
CA PHE A 27 -12.94 -2.23 4.04
C PHE A 27 -11.70 -1.34 3.95
N VAL A 28 -11.58 -0.55 2.88
CA VAL A 28 -10.46 0.39 2.68
C VAL A 28 -10.45 1.44 3.78
N LEU A 29 -11.58 2.09 4.07
CA LEU A 29 -11.68 3.10 5.13
C LEU A 29 -11.37 2.53 6.51
N THR A 30 -11.86 1.33 6.81
CA THR A 30 -11.56 0.66 8.07
C THR A 30 -10.07 0.41 8.22
N LYS A 31 -9.45 -0.18 7.20
CA LYS A 31 -8.02 -0.52 7.22
C LYS A 31 -7.12 0.71 7.28
N ASP A 32 -7.45 1.75 6.53
CA ASP A 32 -6.57 2.90 6.35
C ASP A 32 -6.71 3.95 7.46
N PHE A 33 -7.86 4.07 8.09
CA PHE A 33 -8.16 5.14 9.06
C PHE A 33 -8.58 4.61 10.44
N VAL A 34 -9.46 3.62 10.51
CA VAL A 34 -9.96 3.10 11.79
C VAL A 34 -8.88 2.29 12.52
N VAL A 35 -8.20 1.40 11.81
CA VAL A 35 -7.15 0.55 12.41
C VAL A 35 -6.01 1.38 13.02
N PRO A 36 -5.44 2.41 12.37
CA PRO A 36 -4.42 3.25 12.98
C PRO A 36 -4.90 3.99 14.23
N GLN A 37 -6.15 4.48 14.26
CA GLN A 37 -6.73 5.10 15.45
C GLN A 37 -6.85 4.11 16.61
N MET A 38 -7.34 2.91 16.33
CA MET A 38 -7.44 1.85 17.34
C MET A 38 -6.05 1.48 17.91
N ALA A 39 -5.04 1.40 17.05
CA ALA A 39 -3.69 1.03 17.47
C ALA A 39 -3.00 2.13 18.31
N LEU A 40 -3.23 3.41 17.99
CA LEU A 40 -2.58 4.53 18.68
C LEU A 40 -3.27 4.90 20.00
N GLU A 41 -4.60 4.83 20.07
CA GLU A 41 -5.36 5.31 21.21
C GLU A 41 -6.05 4.19 22.00
N ASN A 42 -5.86 2.93 21.60
CA ASN A 42 -6.49 1.76 22.21
C ASN A 42 -8.03 1.89 22.33
N ILE A 43 -8.67 2.45 21.31
CA ILE A 43 -10.12 2.64 21.24
C ILE A 43 -10.80 1.49 20.49
N GLY A 44 -12.10 1.30 20.74
CA GLY A 44 -12.90 0.30 20.02
C GLY A 44 -13.20 0.70 18.56
N ALA A 45 -13.49 -0.29 17.71
CA ALA A 45 -13.78 -0.07 16.29
C ALA A 45 -14.95 0.88 16.06
N MET A 46 -16.01 0.80 16.87
CA MET A 46 -17.19 1.68 16.75
C MET A 46 -16.84 3.15 17.04
N GLU A 47 -15.99 3.38 18.03
CA GLU A 47 -15.52 4.74 18.35
C GLU A 47 -14.62 5.28 17.24
N GLY A 48 -13.72 4.44 16.68
CA GLY A 48 -12.90 4.79 15.53
C GLY A 48 -13.75 5.18 14.31
N TRP A 49 -14.82 4.43 14.03
CA TRP A 49 -15.77 4.75 12.96
C TRP A 49 -16.53 6.05 13.21
N ARG A 50 -16.97 6.30 14.45
CA ARG A 50 -17.65 7.55 14.82
C ARG A 50 -16.76 8.76 14.59
N ARG A 51 -15.50 8.68 15.00
CA ARG A 51 -14.52 9.77 14.79
C ARG A 51 -14.20 9.96 13.31
N LEU A 52 -13.98 8.88 12.58
CA LEU A 52 -13.76 8.95 11.13
C LEU A 52 -14.94 9.62 10.43
N TRP A 53 -16.17 9.28 10.81
CA TRP A 53 -17.38 9.88 10.24
C TRP A 53 -17.44 11.40 10.44
N LEU A 54 -17.09 11.88 11.63
CA LEU A 54 -17.04 13.31 11.92
C LEU A 54 -15.95 14.02 11.08
N MET A 55 -14.77 13.42 10.95
CA MET A 55 -13.70 13.95 10.10
C MET A 55 -14.11 13.97 8.62
N MET A 56 -14.76 12.92 8.13
CA MET A 56 -15.27 12.86 6.76
C MET A 56 -16.35 13.89 6.49
N GLN A 57 -17.21 14.20 7.47
CA GLN A 57 -18.23 15.24 7.32
C GLN A 57 -17.61 16.63 7.23
N ALA A 58 -16.51 16.87 7.94
CA ALA A 58 -15.80 18.15 7.89
C ALA A 58 -15.04 18.35 6.56
N GLU A 59 -14.45 17.28 5.99
CA GLU A 59 -13.60 17.37 4.80
C GLU A 59 -14.04 16.40 3.68
N LYS A 60 -15.29 16.40 3.28
CA LYS A 60 -15.87 15.45 2.29
C LYS A 60 -15.07 15.39 0.98
N ILE A 61 -14.64 16.53 0.47
CA ILE A 61 -13.92 16.64 -0.81
C ILE A 61 -12.54 15.98 -0.71
N SER A 62 -11.85 16.18 0.40
CA SER A 62 -10.52 15.59 0.64
C SER A 62 -10.56 14.07 0.71
N TYR A 63 -11.56 13.51 1.42
CA TYR A 63 -11.73 12.05 1.50
C TYR A 63 -12.22 11.45 0.18
N ALA A 64 -13.12 12.12 -0.54
CA ALA A 64 -13.53 11.69 -1.88
C ALA A 64 -12.34 11.72 -2.85
N GLY A 65 -11.52 12.76 -2.81
CA GLY A 65 -10.28 12.88 -3.58
C GLY A 65 -9.28 11.77 -3.25
N TYR A 66 -9.11 11.43 -1.97
CA TYR A 66 -8.27 10.32 -1.52
C TYR A 66 -8.72 8.98 -2.12
N ILE A 67 -10.01 8.67 -2.02
CA ILE A 67 -10.56 7.42 -2.56
C ILE A 67 -10.40 7.39 -4.09
N GLY A 68 -10.74 8.48 -4.78
CA GLY A 68 -10.59 8.59 -6.23
C GLY A 68 -9.14 8.41 -6.68
N MET A 69 -8.18 9.07 -6.02
CA MET A 69 -6.76 8.94 -6.32
C MET A 69 -6.27 7.51 -6.02
N LYS A 70 -6.70 6.91 -4.92
CA LYS A 70 -6.34 5.53 -4.58
C LYS A 70 -6.83 4.53 -5.63
N ILE A 71 -8.06 4.71 -6.13
CA ILE A 71 -8.61 3.89 -7.21
C ILE A 71 -7.80 4.08 -8.49
N ALA A 72 -7.52 5.33 -8.88
CA ALA A 72 -6.74 5.63 -10.08
C ALA A 72 -5.33 5.02 -10.02
N LEU A 73 -4.64 5.15 -8.88
CA LEU A 73 -3.33 4.54 -8.65
C LEU A 73 -3.40 3.01 -8.65
N ALA A 74 -4.45 2.42 -8.06
CA ALA A 74 -4.65 0.97 -8.05
C ALA A 74 -4.87 0.43 -9.48
N MET A 75 -5.67 1.13 -10.28
CA MET A 75 -5.87 0.79 -11.70
C MET A 75 -4.57 0.91 -12.50
N GLY A 76 -3.83 2.00 -12.33
CA GLY A 76 -2.52 2.19 -12.97
C GLY A 76 -1.53 1.09 -12.59
N ALA A 77 -1.42 0.78 -11.31
CA ALA A 77 -0.57 -0.29 -10.82
C ALA A 77 -0.99 -1.68 -11.36
N ALA A 78 -2.30 -1.96 -11.41
CA ALA A 78 -2.81 -3.21 -11.96
C ALA A 78 -2.50 -3.36 -13.47
N ILE A 79 -2.62 -2.28 -14.23
CA ILE A 79 -2.26 -2.28 -15.66
C ILE A 79 -0.75 -2.53 -15.85
N ILE A 80 0.10 -1.82 -15.11
CA ILE A 80 1.55 -1.99 -15.19
C ILE A 80 1.95 -3.41 -14.78
N LEU A 81 1.48 -3.89 -13.63
CA LEU A 81 1.76 -5.25 -13.18
C LEU A 81 1.20 -6.31 -14.13
N GLY A 82 0.03 -6.06 -14.72
CA GLY A 82 -0.57 -6.94 -15.74
C GLY A 82 0.31 -7.04 -16.99
N ILE A 83 0.80 -5.91 -17.51
CA ILE A 83 1.69 -5.89 -18.68
C ILE A 83 3.02 -6.59 -18.37
N VAL A 84 3.66 -6.22 -17.26
CA VAL A 84 4.94 -6.82 -16.84
C VAL A 84 4.78 -8.32 -16.60
N GLY A 85 3.71 -8.74 -15.88
CA GLY A 85 3.41 -10.14 -15.63
C GLY A 85 3.12 -10.93 -16.91
N PHE A 86 2.41 -10.33 -17.87
CA PHE A 86 2.14 -10.93 -19.16
C PHE A 86 3.43 -11.13 -19.99
N ILE A 87 4.29 -10.11 -20.06
CA ILE A 87 5.58 -10.22 -20.76
C ILE A 87 6.45 -11.31 -20.08
N LEU A 88 6.51 -11.33 -18.75
CA LEU A 88 7.25 -12.33 -18.00
C LEU A 88 6.70 -13.75 -18.26
N ALA A 89 5.37 -13.89 -18.33
CA ALA A 89 4.74 -15.15 -18.67
C ALA A 89 5.14 -15.61 -20.08
N LEU A 90 5.14 -14.74 -21.08
CA LEU A 90 5.57 -15.07 -22.43
C LEU A 90 7.04 -15.53 -22.46
N ILE A 91 7.92 -14.81 -21.77
CA ILE A 91 9.36 -15.13 -21.72
C ILE A 91 9.61 -16.51 -21.08
N ILE A 92 8.83 -16.88 -20.06
CA ILE A 92 9.03 -18.13 -19.33
C ILE A 92 8.28 -19.29 -20.00
N PHE A 93 7.00 -19.11 -20.32
CA PHE A 93 6.15 -20.23 -20.76
C PHE A 93 6.30 -20.56 -22.24
N ILE A 94 6.66 -19.63 -23.12
CA ILE A 94 6.87 -19.94 -24.54
C ILE A 94 8.10 -20.88 -24.73
N PRO A 95 9.30 -20.58 -24.19
CA PRO A 95 10.42 -21.50 -24.28
C PRO A 95 10.15 -22.82 -23.58
N ALA A 96 9.50 -22.78 -22.38
CA ALA A 96 9.16 -23.99 -21.66
C ALA A 96 8.21 -24.91 -22.44
N ALA A 97 7.20 -24.34 -23.10
CA ALA A 97 6.30 -25.08 -23.99
C ALA A 97 7.07 -25.66 -25.21
N GLY A 98 7.96 -24.90 -25.80
CA GLY A 98 8.82 -25.37 -26.89
C GLY A 98 9.67 -26.59 -26.49
N VAL A 99 10.31 -26.51 -25.32
CA VAL A 99 11.08 -27.65 -24.78
C VAL A 99 10.17 -28.84 -24.48
N ALA A 100 9.02 -28.62 -23.86
CA ALA A 100 8.06 -29.70 -23.57
C ALA A 100 7.58 -30.42 -24.83
N ILE A 101 7.26 -29.65 -25.88
CA ILE A 101 6.87 -30.21 -27.18
C ILE A 101 8.03 -31.01 -27.79
N ALA A 102 9.25 -30.49 -27.80
CA ALA A 102 10.42 -31.16 -28.33
C ALA A 102 10.68 -32.50 -27.59
N VAL A 103 10.57 -32.50 -26.25
CA VAL A 103 10.73 -33.73 -25.42
C VAL A 103 9.65 -34.76 -25.74
N VAL A 104 8.40 -34.33 -25.93
CA VAL A 104 7.30 -35.25 -26.32
C VAL A 104 7.56 -35.88 -27.68
N PHE A 105 7.96 -35.07 -28.68
CA PHE A 105 8.29 -35.60 -30.03
C PHE A 105 9.48 -36.53 -30.00
N ALA A 106 10.58 -36.13 -29.37
CA ALA A 106 11.77 -36.96 -29.22
C ALA A 106 11.47 -38.28 -28.47
N GLY A 107 10.67 -38.23 -27.43
CA GLY A 107 10.24 -39.41 -26.68
C GLY A 107 9.44 -40.38 -27.54
N LYS A 108 8.47 -39.88 -28.37
CA LYS A 108 7.71 -40.74 -29.30
C LYS A 108 8.59 -41.40 -30.34
N THR A 109 9.56 -40.68 -30.93
CA THR A 109 10.49 -41.24 -31.91
C THR A 109 11.44 -42.27 -31.30
N ALA A 110 11.79 -42.14 -30.01
CA ALA A 110 12.60 -43.09 -29.24
C ALA A 110 11.81 -44.28 -28.68
N GLY A 111 10.51 -44.38 -28.97
CA GLY A 111 9.65 -45.47 -28.45
C GLY A 111 9.34 -45.38 -26.95
N LEU A 112 9.49 -44.20 -26.35
CA LEU A 112 9.11 -43.96 -24.97
C LEU A 112 7.58 -43.93 -24.85
N GLU A 113 7.04 -44.76 -23.98
CA GLU A 113 5.62 -44.76 -23.62
C GLU A 113 5.34 -43.79 -22.48
N TRP A 114 4.11 -43.26 -22.46
CA TRP A 114 3.62 -42.45 -21.35
C TRP A 114 3.37 -43.32 -20.11
N THR A 115 4.40 -43.45 -19.28
CA THR A 115 4.32 -44.15 -18.01
C THR A 115 3.92 -43.19 -16.88
N ALA A 116 3.48 -43.74 -15.75
CA ALA A 116 3.20 -42.92 -14.55
C ALA A 116 4.45 -42.09 -14.14
N TYR A 117 5.64 -42.61 -14.35
CA TYR A 117 6.90 -41.92 -14.06
C TYR A 117 7.11 -40.69 -14.94
N THR A 118 6.92 -40.79 -16.26
CA THR A 118 7.10 -39.65 -17.19
C THR A 118 6.04 -38.54 -16.95
N ILE A 119 4.81 -38.93 -16.66
CA ILE A 119 3.75 -37.98 -16.28
C ILE A 119 4.10 -37.27 -14.98
N THR A 120 4.53 -38.02 -13.96
CA THR A 120 4.91 -37.39 -12.67
C THR A 120 6.07 -36.41 -12.84
N LEU A 121 7.10 -36.77 -13.64
CA LEU A 121 8.23 -35.87 -13.91
C LEU A 121 7.76 -34.57 -14.60
N ALA A 122 6.88 -34.68 -15.59
CA ALA A 122 6.32 -33.52 -16.29
C ALA A 122 5.50 -32.61 -15.35
N VAL A 123 4.69 -33.20 -14.47
CA VAL A 123 3.89 -32.45 -13.48
C VAL A 123 4.81 -31.76 -12.48
N VAL A 124 5.83 -32.45 -11.94
CA VAL A 124 6.79 -31.85 -11.01
C VAL A 124 7.54 -30.68 -11.66
N ALA A 125 8.03 -30.87 -12.89
CA ALA A 125 8.70 -29.78 -13.63
C ALA A 125 7.76 -28.58 -13.87
N GLY A 126 6.52 -28.83 -14.25
CA GLY A 126 5.50 -27.78 -14.40
C GLY A 126 5.18 -27.05 -13.09
N CYS A 127 5.09 -27.76 -11.98
CA CYS A 127 4.88 -27.17 -10.66
C CYS A 127 6.07 -26.30 -10.24
N ILE A 128 7.30 -26.73 -10.45
CA ILE A 128 8.50 -25.93 -10.14
C ILE A 128 8.50 -24.64 -10.96
N LEU A 129 8.20 -24.72 -12.27
CA LEU A 129 8.12 -23.57 -13.15
C LEU A 129 7.04 -22.58 -12.70
N LEU A 130 5.86 -23.10 -12.33
CA LEU A 130 4.76 -22.30 -11.82
C LEU A 130 5.13 -21.57 -10.51
N VAL A 131 5.74 -22.28 -9.56
CA VAL A 131 6.19 -21.69 -8.29
C VAL A 131 7.23 -20.61 -8.55
N ALA A 132 8.21 -20.85 -9.41
CA ALA A 132 9.21 -19.84 -9.78
C ALA A 132 8.55 -18.59 -10.40
N PHE A 133 7.59 -18.78 -11.30
CA PHE A 133 6.82 -17.68 -11.88
C PHE A 133 6.04 -16.88 -10.84
N LEU A 134 5.35 -17.57 -9.91
CA LEU A 134 4.60 -16.90 -8.85
C LEU A 134 5.52 -16.11 -7.90
N LEU A 135 6.71 -16.64 -7.58
CA LEU A 135 7.71 -15.93 -6.78
C LEU A 135 8.19 -14.65 -7.48
N LEU A 136 8.44 -14.70 -8.79
CA LEU A 136 8.84 -13.52 -9.56
C LEU A 136 7.73 -12.45 -9.57
N ILE A 137 6.48 -12.85 -9.80
CA ILE A 137 5.33 -11.93 -9.72
C ILE A 137 5.21 -11.34 -8.31
N ALA A 138 5.37 -12.14 -7.26
CA ALA A 138 5.34 -11.66 -5.88
C ALA A 138 6.43 -10.60 -5.64
N MET A 139 7.67 -10.83 -6.09
CA MET A 139 8.75 -9.85 -5.96
C MET A 139 8.47 -8.53 -6.69
N ILE A 140 7.94 -8.61 -7.92
CA ILE A 140 7.57 -7.42 -8.70
C ILE A 140 6.41 -6.64 -8.06
N SER A 141 5.55 -7.32 -7.30
CA SER A 141 4.42 -6.71 -6.59
C SER A 141 4.80 -5.97 -5.30
N VAL A 142 6.00 -6.23 -4.74
CA VAL A 142 6.45 -5.63 -3.46
C VAL A 142 6.33 -4.11 -3.43
N PRO A 143 6.79 -3.33 -4.44
CA PRO A 143 6.67 -1.88 -4.41
C PRO A 143 5.22 -1.41 -4.26
N VAL A 144 4.27 -2.08 -4.91
CA VAL A 144 2.84 -1.75 -4.85
C VAL A 144 2.28 -2.05 -3.46
N ILE A 145 2.65 -3.20 -2.87
CA ILE A 145 2.21 -3.61 -1.54
C ILE A 145 2.68 -2.63 -0.46
N ILE A 146 3.87 -2.04 -0.61
CA ILE A 146 4.43 -1.06 0.34
C ILE A 146 3.84 0.33 0.08
N PHE A 147 3.70 0.72 -1.19
CA PHE A 147 3.25 2.06 -1.58
C PHE A 147 1.85 2.40 -1.05
N PHE A 148 0.87 1.49 -1.20
CA PHE A 148 -0.52 1.79 -0.83
C PHE A 148 -0.73 2.04 0.67
N PRO A 149 -0.19 1.22 1.60
CA PRO A 149 -0.24 1.54 3.02
C PRO A 149 0.50 2.83 3.37
N ALA A 150 1.68 3.07 2.80
CA ALA A 150 2.43 4.29 3.02
C ALA A 150 1.63 5.53 2.58
N TYR A 151 1.05 5.51 1.38
CA TYR A 151 0.18 6.59 0.90
C TYR A 151 -0.98 6.87 1.85
N SER A 152 -1.64 5.84 2.38
CA SER A 152 -2.74 5.97 3.34
C SER A 152 -2.28 6.62 4.65
N ILE A 153 -1.15 6.16 5.18
CA ILE A 153 -0.59 6.65 6.45
C ILE A 153 -0.20 8.12 6.32
N TYR A 154 0.49 8.51 5.24
CA TYR A 154 0.89 9.91 5.02
C TYR A 154 -0.31 10.83 4.80
N PHE A 155 -1.32 10.39 4.06
CA PHE A 155 -2.55 11.16 3.91
C PHE A 155 -3.26 11.39 5.25
N PHE A 156 -3.32 10.37 6.10
CA PHE A 156 -3.99 10.42 7.38
C PHE A 156 -3.18 11.22 8.41
N ALA A 157 -1.86 11.10 8.43
CA ALA A 157 -0.99 11.84 9.34
C ALA A 157 -1.15 13.36 9.22
N ALA A 158 -1.39 13.86 8.01
CA ALA A 158 -1.64 15.28 7.80
C ALA A 158 -2.92 15.81 8.49
N ARG A 159 -3.82 14.91 8.94
CA ARG A 159 -5.12 15.23 9.53
C ARG A 159 -5.30 14.70 10.95
N TYR A 160 -4.40 13.85 11.40
CA TYR A 160 -4.50 13.18 12.69
C TYR A 160 -3.25 13.42 13.53
N PRO A 161 -3.30 14.36 14.50
CA PRO A 161 -2.12 14.80 15.25
C PRO A 161 -1.37 13.69 15.98
N ALA A 162 -2.10 12.70 16.53
CA ALA A 162 -1.47 11.58 17.22
C ALA A 162 -0.58 10.74 16.29
N LEU A 163 -0.99 10.54 15.03
CA LEU A 163 -0.20 9.84 14.03
C LEU A 163 0.95 10.71 13.50
N SER A 164 0.70 12.01 13.32
CA SER A 164 1.76 12.93 12.87
C SER A 164 2.90 13.03 13.87
N ALA A 165 2.61 13.02 15.17
CA ALA A 165 3.63 13.03 16.23
C ALA A 165 4.53 11.79 16.22
N VAL A 166 4.00 10.64 15.78
CA VAL A 166 4.78 9.39 15.65
C VAL A 166 5.62 9.40 14.37
N LEU A 167 5.06 9.89 13.26
CA LEU A 167 5.76 9.90 11.97
C LEU A 167 6.79 11.02 11.84
N TYR A 168 6.52 12.15 12.49
CA TYR A 168 7.37 13.35 12.48
C TYR A 168 7.69 13.76 13.92
N PRO A 169 8.51 12.98 14.66
CA PRO A 169 8.90 13.36 16.01
C PRO A 169 9.60 14.72 15.95
N ALA A 170 9.20 15.64 16.86
CA ALA A 170 9.89 16.91 16.99
C ALA A 170 11.38 16.66 17.20
N PRO A 171 12.29 17.42 16.54
CA PRO A 171 13.70 17.31 16.81
C PRO A 171 13.91 17.49 18.33
N PRO A 172 14.84 16.73 18.94
CA PRO A 172 15.15 16.91 20.35
C PRO A 172 15.42 18.39 20.60
N ALA A 173 14.76 18.93 21.63
CA ALA A 173 15.01 20.33 22.01
C ALA A 173 16.52 20.54 22.06
N PRO A 174 17.07 21.60 21.42
CA PRO A 174 18.48 21.88 21.51
C PRO A 174 18.82 21.84 23.00
N LEU A 175 19.80 20.99 23.36
CA LEU A 175 20.37 21.01 24.70
C LEU A 175 20.68 22.47 24.95
N ILE A 176 19.89 23.16 25.79
CA ILE A 176 20.18 24.49 26.26
C ILE A 176 21.56 24.31 26.88
N ALA A 177 22.59 24.76 26.16
CA ALA A 177 23.91 24.81 26.75
C ALA A 177 23.71 25.44 28.12
N PRO A 178 24.17 24.81 29.21
CA PRO A 178 23.99 25.37 30.53
C PRO A 178 24.38 26.82 30.40
N ALA A 179 23.46 27.74 30.74
CA ALA A 179 23.65 29.17 30.58
C ALA A 179 25.07 29.46 31.00
N ALA A 180 25.88 29.96 30.04
CA ALA A 180 27.27 30.24 30.32
C ALA A 180 27.29 30.97 31.63
N PHE A 181 27.94 30.38 32.64
CA PHE A 181 28.04 30.96 33.99
C PHE A 181 28.43 32.41 33.75
N SER A 182 27.48 33.34 33.87
CA SER A 182 27.79 34.74 33.97
C SER A 182 28.61 34.81 35.27
N PRO A 183 29.88 35.21 35.21
CA PRO A 183 30.67 35.30 36.43
C PRO A 183 29.91 36.19 37.41
N PRO A 184 29.69 35.76 38.66
CA PRO A 184 29.04 36.59 39.65
C PRO A 184 29.95 37.81 39.88
N ASN A 185 29.42 38.99 39.73
CA ASN A 185 30.05 40.28 39.98
C ASN A 185 30.97 40.86 38.88
N GLU A 186 30.40 41.24 37.76
CA GLU A 186 30.91 42.43 37.11
C GLU A 186 30.36 43.64 37.89
N PRO A 187 31.21 44.49 38.51
CA PRO A 187 30.71 45.66 39.22
C PRO A 187 30.01 46.60 38.22
N PRO A 188 28.94 47.30 38.62
CA PRO A 188 28.20 48.18 37.71
C PRO A 188 29.16 49.21 37.10
N PRO A 189 29.03 49.56 35.81
CA PRO A 189 29.89 50.53 35.16
C PRO A 189 29.87 51.84 35.95
N LEU A 190 31.05 52.36 36.21
CA LEU A 190 31.22 53.65 36.92
C LEU A 190 30.48 54.74 36.16
N PRO A 191 29.78 55.67 36.87
CA PRO A 191 29.11 56.76 36.23
C PRO A 191 30.13 57.64 35.48
N PRO A 192 29.76 58.21 34.33
CA PRO A 192 30.66 59.04 33.54
C PRO A 192 31.16 60.20 34.36
N ALA A 193 32.50 60.48 34.29
CA ALA A 193 33.14 61.59 35.00
C ALA A 193 32.48 62.93 34.62
N PRO A 194 32.21 63.84 35.58
CA PRO A 194 31.66 65.17 35.31
C PRO A 194 32.50 65.91 34.29
N ALA A 195 31.89 66.55 33.32
CA ALA A 195 32.53 67.36 32.32
C ALA A 195 33.31 68.50 32.99
N PRO A 196 34.50 68.84 32.53
CA PRO A 196 35.26 69.98 33.08
C PRO A 196 34.50 71.29 32.83
N ILE A 197 34.30 72.01 33.90
CA ILE A 197 33.75 73.36 33.89
C ILE A 197 34.83 74.33 33.38
N GLY A 198 34.61 74.79 32.15
CA GLY A 198 35.41 75.87 31.59
C GLY A 198 34.75 77.22 31.74
#